data_2ebeb10a0e337874cf2eed18e14dab8b
#
_entry.id   2ebeb10a0e337874cf2eed18e14dab8b
#
_cell.length_a   1.000
_cell.length_b   1.000
_cell.length_c   1.000
_cell.angle_alpha   90.00
_cell.angle_beta   90.00
_cell.angle_gamma   90.00
#
_symmetry.space_group_name_H-M   'P 1'
#
loop_
_entity.id
_entity.type
_entity.pdbx_description
1 polymer ?
#
loop_
_entity_poly.entity_id
_entity_poly.type
_entity_poly.pdbx_seq_one_letter_code
_entity_poly.pdbx_strand_id
1 'polypeptide(L)'
;MKTIEFISALLLASASLQAQPEAKGYQFTTVVNQKVTPVKNQAATGTCWCFATTSFIEAELLRQGKGEYDLSEMYIVRQKYMNQLKDNYLRHGRGNIGPGSISPSWFTAFKQVGIVPEEVYSGINYNSPTHNHKELTAYLEAIAEKAIKLRQQSPEYEKLIQSLFDIYLGKLPEKFTYKGKEYTPKSFAQSLDIHPEDYVMLTSFTHQPYYQAFDLEIPDNWEHAKIYNLPLDEMMEAADHALENGYTVAWDGDVSEKGFSFKHGVAINPEVEKTEDLKDTDFARWQKIDAKEKLDEAFKFEYPCPEVKVTPEIRQKGYETFTTTDDHLMHLTGIAKDQNGTKYYITKNSWGTNRNDFGGYLNMSESYVRAKTIYILMHKDALTKDLKKKLGLDK
;
A
#
# COMPACT_ATOMS: atom_id res chain seq x y z
N MET A 1 12.35 18.18 88.51
CA MET A 1 12.26 18.51 87.09
C MET A 1 12.85 17.32 86.35
N LYS A 2 12.03 16.49 85.68
CA LYS A 2 12.47 15.35 84.86
C LYS A 2 12.24 15.72 83.41
N THR A 3 13.31 15.83 82.64
CA THR A 3 13.31 16.04 81.18
C THR A 3 12.99 14.71 80.49
N ILE A 4 11.94 14.70 79.65
CA ILE A 4 11.55 13.58 78.81
C ILE A 4 12.13 13.84 77.43
N GLU A 5 13.04 12.99 76.96
CA GLU A 5 13.56 12.98 75.58
C GLU A 5 12.60 12.18 74.65
N PHE A 6 12.10 12.85 73.64
CA PHE A 6 11.35 12.22 72.54
C PHE A 6 12.30 11.71 71.48
N ILE A 7 12.42 10.41 71.31
CA ILE A 7 13.12 9.80 70.18
C ILE A 7 12.10 9.60 69.07
N SER A 8 12.21 10.39 68.00
CA SER A 8 11.45 10.21 66.75
C SER A 8 12.10 9.13 65.91
N ALA A 9 11.49 7.96 65.78
CA ALA A 9 11.87 6.91 64.85
C ALA A 9 11.32 7.26 63.44
N LEU A 10 12.22 7.55 62.51
CA LEU A 10 11.91 7.77 61.09
C LEU A 10 11.81 6.37 60.44
N LEU A 11 10.61 5.90 60.11
CA LEU A 11 10.37 4.72 59.29
C LEU A 11 10.55 5.09 57.83
N LEU A 12 11.68 4.70 57.24
CA LEU A 12 11.90 4.72 55.80
C LEU A 12 11.11 3.55 55.18
N ALA A 13 9.95 3.86 54.61
CA ALA A 13 9.22 2.95 53.74
C ALA A 13 9.92 2.86 52.39
N SER A 14 10.69 1.82 52.17
CA SER A 14 11.22 1.47 50.83
C SER A 14 10.04 0.94 50.01
N ALA A 15 9.46 1.80 49.16
CA ALA A 15 8.55 1.36 48.12
C ALA A 15 9.35 0.58 47.10
N SER A 16 9.27 -0.74 47.12
CA SER A 16 9.71 -1.55 45.98
C SER A 16 8.78 -1.26 44.83
N LEU A 17 9.33 -0.55 43.79
CA LEU A 17 8.68 -0.52 42.49
C LEU A 17 8.71 -1.96 41.95
N GLN A 18 7.63 -2.68 42.12
CA GLN A 18 7.39 -3.89 41.33
C GLN A 18 7.13 -3.42 39.92
N ALA A 19 8.07 -3.73 39.00
CA ALA A 19 7.82 -3.57 37.57
C ALA A 19 6.56 -4.34 37.23
N GLN A 20 5.52 -3.65 36.74
CA GLN A 20 4.37 -4.33 36.19
C GLN A 20 4.83 -5.18 35.01
N PRO A 21 4.33 -6.42 34.84
CA PRO A 21 4.67 -7.23 33.69
C PRO A 21 4.33 -6.42 32.42
N GLU A 22 5.30 -6.30 31.50
CA GLU A 22 5.08 -5.65 30.22
C GLU A 22 3.87 -6.28 29.54
N ALA A 23 2.95 -5.44 29.07
CA ALA A 23 1.77 -5.90 28.34
C ALA A 23 2.26 -6.58 27.04
N LYS A 24 1.77 -7.81 26.80
CA LYS A 24 2.07 -8.53 25.56
C LYS A 24 1.52 -7.77 24.34
N GLY A 25 2.26 -7.84 23.24
CA GLY A 25 1.92 -7.22 21.97
C GLY A 25 2.58 -5.85 21.76
N TYR A 26 2.36 -5.32 20.60
CA TYR A 26 2.79 -3.98 20.22
C TYR A 26 1.78 -2.95 20.73
N GLN A 27 2.25 -1.97 21.47
CA GLN A 27 1.45 -0.86 21.98
C GLN A 27 1.81 0.41 21.20
N PHE A 28 0.84 1.00 20.49
CA PHE A 28 1.09 2.13 19.64
C PHE A 28 0.53 3.43 20.21
N THR A 29 1.35 4.47 20.17
CA THR A 29 0.93 5.86 20.38
C THR A 29 0.92 6.58 19.04
N THR A 30 -0.25 7.08 18.64
CA THR A 30 -0.38 7.86 17.41
C THR A 30 0.33 9.19 17.53
N VAL A 31 1.19 9.51 16.57
CA VAL A 31 1.84 10.82 16.42
C VAL A 31 0.99 11.74 15.55
N VAL A 32 0.61 11.24 14.38
CA VAL A 32 -0.28 11.92 13.44
C VAL A 32 -1.10 10.86 12.68
N ASN A 33 -2.37 11.14 12.41
CA ASN A 33 -3.21 10.29 11.57
C ASN A 33 -4.20 11.15 10.80
N GLN A 34 -4.20 11.05 9.48
CA GLN A 34 -5.04 11.83 8.61
C GLN A 34 -6.43 11.21 8.53
N LYS A 35 -7.44 12.06 8.32
CA LYS A 35 -8.81 11.58 8.09
C LYS A 35 -8.91 10.91 6.73
N VAL A 36 -9.43 9.69 6.70
CA VAL A 36 -9.65 8.91 5.49
C VAL A 36 -11.03 8.27 5.50
N THR A 37 -11.49 7.78 4.34
CA THR A 37 -12.73 7.03 4.19
C THR A 37 -12.67 5.65 4.87
N PRO A 38 -13.81 4.97 5.11
CA PRO A 38 -13.83 3.64 5.71
C PRO A 38 -12.99 2.60 4.96
N VAL A 39 -12.58 1.54 5.67
CA VAL A 39 -11.90 0.39 5.07
C VAL A 39 -12.86 -0.39 4.20
N LYS A 40 -12.46 -0.65 2.94
CA LYS A 40 -13.19 -1.50 1.99
C LYS A 40 -12.62 -2.93 1.95
N ASN A 41 -13.28 -3.83 1.22
CA ASN A 41 -12.86 -5.22 1.07
C ASN A 41 -12.77 -5.61 -0.40
N GLN A 42 -11.55 -5.73 -0.94
CA GLN A 42 -11.30 -6.21 -2.29
C GLN A 42 -11.69 -7.70 -2.46
N ALA A 43 -11.81 -8.44 -1.38
CA ALA A 43 -12.14 -9.85 -1.33
C ALA A 43 -11.27 -10.72 -2.28
N ALA A 44 -11.89 -11.55 -3.12
CA ALA A 44 -11.18 -12.47 -4.01
C ALA A 44 -10.84 -11.82 -5.37
N THR A 45 -10.15 -10.66 -5.33
CA THR A 45 -9.61 -9.99 -6.53
C THR A 45 -8.15 -9.65 -6.33
N GLY A 46 -7.37 -9.50 -7.37
CA GLY A 46 -6.02 -8.95 -7.31
C GLY A 46 -6.02 -7.45 -7.65
N THR A 47 -6.99 -6.69 -7.12
CA THR A 47 -7.21 -5.28 -7.45
C THR A 47 -6.84 -4.32 -6.33
N CYS A 48 -5.93 -4.73 -5.43
CA CYS A 48 -5.41 -3.93 -4.32
C CYS A 48 -4.96 -2.54 -4.77
N TRP A 49 -4.28 -2.47 -5.91
CA TRP A 49 -3.82 -1.24 -6.53
C TRP A 49 -4.96 -0.22 -6.72
N CYS A 50 -6.14 -0.69 -7.13
CA CYS A 50 -7.31 0.18 -7.33
C CYS A 50 -7.91 0.61 -6.00
N PHE A 51 -8.09 -0.32 -5.05
CA PHE A 51 -8.62 0.00 -3.72
C PHE A 51 -7.73 0.99 -2.97
N ALA A 52 -6.41 0.79 -2.97
CA ALA A 52 -5.48 1.68 -2.30
C ALA A 52 -5.42 3.07 -2.96
N THR A 53 -5.36 3.12 -4.30
CA THR A 53 -5.34 4.40 -5.03
C THR A 53 -6.67 5.14 -4.88
N THR A 54 -7.82 4.44 -4.94
CA THR A 54 -9.14 5.06 -4.70
C THR A 54 -9.21 5.62 -3.27
N SER A 55 -8.79 4.85 -2.26
CA SER A 55 -8.73 5.32 -0.88
C SER A 55 -7.86 6.57 -0.71
N PHE A 56 -6.71 6.62 -1.39
CA PHE A 56 -5.84 7.78 -1.42
C PHE A 56 -6.52 9.00 -2.08
N ILE A 57 -7.17 8.83 -3.23
CA ILE A 57 -7.90 9.91 -3.92
C ILE A 57 -9.09 10.40 -3.08
N GLU A 58 -9.82 9.51 -2.42
CA GLU A 58 -10.91 9.88 -1.51
C GLU A 58 -10.39 10.72 -0.33
N ALA A 59 -9.21 10.38 0.21
CA ALA A 59 -8.55 11.16 1.25
C ALA A 59 -8.12 12.54 0.74
N GLU A 60 -7.64 12.65 -0.50
CA GLU A 60 -7.32 13.92 -1.13
C GLU A 60 -8.56 14.82 -1.29
N LEU A 61 -9.72 14.26 -1.67
CA LEU A 61 -10.97 15.00 -1.72
C LEU A 61 -11.40 15.50 -0.34
N LEU A 62 -11.23 14.69 0.72
CA LEU A 62 -11.45 15.09 2.10
C LEU A 62 -10.50 16.23 2.51
N ARG A 63 -9.20 16.12 2.23
CA ARG A 63 -8.18 17.12 2.54
C ARG A 63 -8.49 18.46 1.85
N GLN A 64 -8.96 18.43 0.61
CA GLN A 64 -9.35 19.61 -0.16
C GLN A 64 -10.69 20.22 0.26
N GLY A 65 -11.36 19.64 1.27
CA GLY A 65 -12.67 20.13 1.74
C GLY A 65 -13.83 19.87 0.79
N LYS A 66 -13.66 19.00 -0.22
CA LYS A 66 -14.70 18.65 -1.21
C LYS A 66 -15.77 17.71 -0.65
N GLY A 67 -15.50 17.12 0.54
CA GLY A 67 -16.41 16.21 1.21
C GLY A 67 -15.99 14.75 1.09
N GLU A 68 -16.81 13.88 1.68
CA GLU A 68 -16.61 12.44 1.67
C GLU A 68 -17.29 11.82 0.45
N TYR A 69 -16.51 11.03 -0.28
CA TYR A 69 -16.93 10.28 -1.44
C TYR A 69 -16.59 8.81 -1.26
N ASP A 70 -17.44 7.95 -1.79
CA ASP A 70 -17.23 6.50 -1.94
C ASP A 70 -17.21 6.21 -3.44
N LEU A 71 -16.01 6.09 -4.02
CA LEU A 71 -15.80 5.97 -5.46
C LEU A 71 -15.70 4.50 -5.86
N SER A 72 -16.23 4.16 -7.04
CA SER A 72 -16.23 2.79 -7.55
C SER A 72 -14.87 2.36 -8.07
N GLU A 73 -14.23 1.41 -7.37
CA GLU A 73 -13.02 0.75 -7.84
C GLU A 73 -13.29 -0.05 -9.11
N MET A 74 -14.41 -0.74 -9.15
CA MET A 74 -14.71 -1.66 -10.26
C MET A 74 -15.00 -0.94 -11.57
N TYR A 75 -15.42 0.31 -11.53
CA TYR A 75 -15.55 1.15 -12.71
C TYR A 75 -14.20 1.39 -13.38
N ILE A 76 -13.17 1.65 -12.58
CA ILE A 76 -11.77 1.81 -13.01
C ILE A 76 -11.18 0.47 -13.46
N VAL A 77 -11.36 -0.59 -12.66
CA VAL A 77 -10.85 -1.95 -12.95
C VAL A 77 -11.36 -2.46 -14.29
N ARG A 78 -12.64 -2.26 -14.60
CA ARG A 78 -13.22 -2.65 -15.90
C ARG A 78 -12.48 -1.99 -17.06
N GLN A 79 -12.20 -0.70 -16.98
CA GLN A 79 -11.47 0.02 -18.04
C GLN A 79 -10.01 -0.44 -18.13
N LYS A 80 -9.36 -0.71 -17.00
CA LYS A 80 -8.01 -1.26 -16.96
C LYS A 80 -7.93 -2.60 -17.69
N TYR A 81 -8.88 -3.50 -17.46
CA TYR A 81 -8.92 -4.78 -18.19
C TYR A 81 -9.04 -4.57 -19.72
N MET A 82 -9.87 -3.62 -20.18
CA MET A 82 -9.96 -3.28 -21.62
C MET A 82 -8.62 -2.79 -22.17
N ASN A 83 -7.95 -1.90 -21.43
CA ASN A 83 -6.65 -1.36 -21.84
C ASN A 83 -5.60 -2.47 -21.93
N GLN A 84 -5.56 -3.37 -20.95
CA GLN A 84 -4.62 -4.49 -20.88
C GLN A 84 -4.82 -5.50 -22.01
N LEU A 85 -6.07 -5.83 -22.33
CA LEU A 85 -6.40 -6.70 -23.46
C LEU A 85 -5.90 -6.12 -24.78
N LYS A 86 -6.07 -4.81 -24.97
CA LYS A 86 -5.59 -4.09 -26.16
C LYS A 86 -4.07 -4.07 -26.23
N ASP A 87 -3.40 -3.73 -25.13
CA ASP A 87 -1.94 -3.69 -25.04
C ASP A 87 -1.35 -5.07 -25.33
N ASN A 88 -1.85 -6.13 -24.67
CA ASN A 88 -1.38 -7.49 -24.87
C ASN A 88 -1.56 -7.97 -26.33
N TYR A 89 -2.70 -7.63 -26.95
CA TYR A 89 -2.92 -7.98 -28.38
C TYR A 89 -1.89 -7.31 -29.28
N LEU A 90 -1.67 -5.99 -29.11
CA LEU A 90 -0.71 -5.22 -29.92
C LEU A 90 0.73 -5.67 -29.67
N ARG A 91 1.05 -6.19 -28.48
CA ARG A 91 2.35 -6.81 -28.14
C ARG A 91 2.44 -8.29 -28.54
N HIS A 92 1.48 -8.80 -29.31
CA HIS A 92 1.45 -10.18 -29.79
C HIS A 92 1.45 -11.23 -28.64
N GLY A 93 0.78 -10.94 -27.53
CA GLY A 93 0.71 -11.83 -26.36
C GLY A 93 1.88 -11.71 -25.38
N ARG A 94 2.71 -10.69 -25.51
CA ARG A 94 3.84 -10.41 -24.59
C ARG A 94 3.56 -9.27 -23.61
N GLY A 95 2.31 -8.82 -23.55
CA GLY A 95 1.83 -7.88 -22.53
C GLY A 95 1.42 -8.62 -21.26
N ASN A 96 1.26 -7.86 -20.17
CA ASN A 96 0.71 -8.38 -18.95
C ASN A 96 -0.83 -8.52 -19.07
N ILE A 97 -1.40 -9.65 -18.66
CA ILE A 97 -2.85 -9.84 -18.48
C ILE A 97 -3.08 -10.43 -17.10
N GLY A 98 -3.89 -9.77 -16.31
CA GLY A 98 -4.20 -10.22 -14.96
C GLY A 98 -4.93 -9.15 -14.16
N PRO A 99 -5.28 -9.42 -12.92
CA PRO A 99 -5.98 -8.45 -12.06
C PRO A 99 -5.05 -7.35 -11.54
N GLY A 100 -3.73 -7.63 -11.42
CA GLY A 100 -2.71 -6.71 -10.90
C GLY A 100 -2.46 -5.50 -11.80
N SER A 101 -2.00 -4.44 -11.18
CA SER A 101 -1.51 -3.20 -11.79
C SER A 101 -0.93 -2.29 -10.71
N ILE A 102 -0.54 -1.08 -11.10
CA ILE A 102 -0.08 -0.03 -10.18
C ILE A 102 -0.94 1.24 -10.31
N SER A 103 -0.76 2.20 -9.42
CA SER A 103 -1.58 3.42 -9.34
C SER A 103 -1.76 4.20 -10.66
N PRO A 104 -0.79 4.28 -11.58
CA PRO A 104 -0.97 4.94 -12.88
C PRO A 104 -2.16 4.45 -13.69
N SER A 105 -2.46 3.16 -13.63
CA SER A 105 -3.62 2.60 -14.35
C SER A 105 -4.95 3.17 -13.86
N TRP A 106 -5.04 3.57 -12.60
CA TRP A 106 -6.20 4.29 -12.07
C TRP A 106 -6.38 5.63 -12.80
N PHE A 107 -5.31 6.42 -12.91
CA PHE A 107 -5.35 7.72 -13.57
C PHE A 107 -5.58 7.60 -15.07
N THR A 108 -5.00 6.60 -15.73
CA THR A 108 -5.23 6.32 -17.14
C THR A 108 -6.72 6.01 -17.40
N ALA A 109 -7.31 5.11 -16.62
CA ALA A 109 -8.72 4.78 -16.74
C ALA A 109 -9.62 5.98 -16.40
N PHE A 110 -9.34 6.71 -15.32
CA PHE A 110 -10.06 7.92 -14.93
C PHE A 110 -10.08 8.96 -16.05
N LYS A 111 -8.95 9.25 -16.68
CA LYS A 111 -8.86 10.16 -17.84
C LYS A 111 -9.72 9.67 -19.02
N GLN A 112 -9.75 8.37 -19.26
CA GLN A 112 -10.47 7.78 -20.41
C GLN A 112 -11.98 7.76 -20.22
N VAL A 113 -12.46 7.32 -19.06
CA VAL A 113 -13.88 7.03 -18.87
C VAL A 113 -14.57 7.84 -17.76
N GLY A 114 -13.83 8.60 -16.96
CA GLY A 114 -14.33 9.26 -15.76
C GLY A 114 -14.43 8.30 -14.57
N ILE A 115 -15.38 8.56 -13.69
CA ILE A 115 -15.64 7.74 -12.49
C ILE A 115 -17.08 7.88 -12.06
N VAL A 116 -17.56 6.95 -11.23
CA VAL A 116 -18.89 6.98 -10.61
C VAL A 116 -18.79 6.65 -9.12
N PRO A 117 -19.81 7.01 -8.31
CA PRO A 117 -19.90 6.54 -6.92
C PRO A 117 -20.07 5.01 -6.86
N GLU A 118 -19.61 4.40 -5.77
CA GLU A 118 -19.76 2.96 -5.50
C GLU A 118 -21.25 2.53 -5.50
N GLU A 119 -22.14 3.32 -4.91
CA GLU A 119 -23.59 3.05 -4.88
C GLU A 119 -24.23 2.98 -6.29
N VAL A 120 -23.59 3.58 -7.29
CA VAL A 120 -24.05 3.57 -8.69
C VAL A 120 -23.52 2.35 -9.45
N TYR A 121 -22.32 1.88 -9.12
CA TYR A 121 -21.67 0.76 -9.79
C TYR A 121 -20.73 0.02 -8.86
N SER A 122 -21.24 -1.01 -8.19
CA SER A 122 -20.43 -1.83 -7.26
C SER A 122 -19.53 -2.84 -7.97
N GLY A 123 -19.78 -3.14 -9.25
CA GLY A 123 -19.06 -4.19 -9.97
C GLY A 123 -19.33 -5.60 -9.46
N ILE A 124 -20.42 -5.83 -8.76
CA ILE A 124 -20.89 -7.16 -8.33
C ILE A 124 -22.21 -7.46 -9.02
N ASN A 125 -22.20 -8.34 -10.02
CA ASN A 125 -23.38 -8.69 -10.80
C ASN A 125 -23.55 -10.21 -10.97
N TYR A 126 -23.10 -10.98 -10.01
CA TYR A 126 -23.18 -12.45 -9.96
C TYR A 126 -23.52 -12.88 -8.54
N ASN A 127 -24.05 -14.08 -8.36
CA ASN A 127 -24.56 -14.57 -7.07
C ASN A 127 -23.47 -14.67 -5.97
N SER A 128 -22.89 -13.53 -5.60
CA SER A 128 -21.93 -13.38 -4.50
C SER A 128 -22.13 -12.03 -3.83
N PRO A 129 -22.07 -11.94 -2.51
CA PRO A 129 -22.12 -10.68 -1.77
C PRO A 129 -20.78 -9.93 -1.79
N THR A 130 -19.72 -10.52 -2.34
CA THR A 130 -18.35 -9.97 -2.36
C THR A 130 -17.72 -10.13 -3.72
N HIS A 131 -16.72 -9.31 -4.02
CA HIS A 131 -15.96 -9.40 -5.26
C HIS A 131 -15.27 -10.77 -5.41
N ASN A 132 -15.35 -11.33 -6.61
CA ASN A 132 -14.65 -12.55 -7.01
C ASN A 132 -14.35 -12.50 -8.51
N HIS A 133 -13.13 -12.20 -8.90
CA HIS A 133 -12.72 -12.10 -10.30
C HIS A 133 -12.07 -13.37 -10.84
N LYS A 134 -12.01 -14.45 -10.06
CA LYS A 134 -11.29 -15.67 -10.46
C LYS A 134 -11.77 -16.23 -11.79
N GLU A 135 -13.08 -16.32 -11.99
CA GLU A 135 -13.66 -16.84 -13.23
C GLU A 135 -13.56 -15.81 -14.37
N LEU A 136 -13.85 -14.52 -14.06
CA LEU A 136 -13.73 -13.43 -15.02
C LEU A 136 -12.32 -13.36 -15.62
N THR A 137 -11.29 -13.36 -14.79
CA THR A 137 -9.90 -13.27 -15.27
C THR A 137 -9.49 -14.48 -16.09
N ALA A 138 -9.89 -15.67 -15.69
CA ALA A 138 -9.63 -16.89 -16.46
C ALA A 138 -10.24 -16.84 -17.88
N TYR A 139 -11.46 -16.31 -18.01
CA TYR A 139 -12.07 -16.12 -19.34
C TYR A 139 -11.40 -15.02 -20.14
N LEU A 140 -11.01 -13.90 -19.52
CA LEU A 140 -10.28 -12.84 -20.20
C LEU A 140 -8.95 -13.33 -20.76
N GLU A 141 -8.18 -14.09 -19.98
CA GLU A 141 -6.93 -14.70 -20.40
C GLU A 141 -7.13 -15.67 -21.59
N ALA A 142 -8.12 -16.55 -21.51
CA ALA A 142 -8.44 -17.49 -22.58
C ALA A 142 -8.87 -16.80 -23.88
N ILE A 143 -9.69 -15.75 -23.78
CA ILE A 143 -10.14 -14.97 -24.93
C ILE A 143 -8.96 -14.19 -25.53
N ALA A 144 -8.09 -13.59 -24.70
CA ALA A 144 -6.90 -12.88 -25.15
C ALA A 144 -5.93 -13.81 -25.91
N GLU A 145 -5.64 -14.98 -25.33
CA GLU A 145 -4.79 -16.00 -25.97
C GLU A 145 -5.36 -16.43 -27.34
N LYS A 146 -6.67 -16.65 -27.41
CA LYS A 146 -7.32 -17.07 -28.65
C LYS A 146 -7.33 -15.97 -29.69
N ALA A 147 -7.57 -14.72 -29.31
CA ALA A 147 -7.54 -13.57 -30.23
C ALA A 147 -6.16 -13.41 -30.89
N ILE A 148 -5.09 -13.60 -30.12
CA ILE A 148 -3.71 -13.55 -30.64
C ILE A 148 -3.46 -14.69 -31.66
N LYS A 149 -3.90 -15.92 -31.34
CA LYS A 149 -3.76 -17.08 -32.26
C LYS A 149 -4.52 -16.87 -33.57
N LEU A 150 -5.68 -16.23 -33.51
CA LEU A 150 -6.48 -15.91 -34.70
C LEU A 150 -5.90 -14.77 -35.53
N ARG A 151 -5.03 -13.94 -34.95
CA ARG A 151 -4.43 -12.76 -35.59
C ARG A 151 -5.46 -11.80 -36.18
N GLN A 152 -6.64 -11.75 -35.57
CA GLN A 152 -7.78 -10.95 -36.03
C GLN A 152 -8.61 -10.48 -34.83
N GLN A 153 -8.90 -9.18 -34.84
CA GLN A 153 -9.91 -8.58 -33.97
C GLN A 153 -10.96 -7.90 -34.87
N SER A 154 -12.15 -8.48 -34.91
CA SER A 154 -13.30 -7.84 -35.51
C SER A 154 -13.96 -6.86 -34.51
N PRO A 155 -14.87 -5.99 -34.95
CA PRO A 155 -15.67 -5.18 -34.02
C PRO A 155 -16.46 -6.00 -33.01
N GLU A 156 -16.73 -7.26 -33.31
CA GLU A 156 -17.45 -8.19 -32.41
C GLU A 156 -16.61 -8.62 -31.21
N TYR A 157 -15.26 -8.57 -31.32
CA TYR A 157 -14.36 -8.88 -30.21
C TYR A 157 -14.60 -7.94 -29.03
N GLU A 158 -14.65 -6.63 -29.28
CA GLU A 158 -14.89 -5.65 -28.23
C GLU A 158 -16.27 -5.83 -27.59
N LYS A 159 -17.31 -6.09 -28.41
CA LYS A 159 -18.66 -6.36 -27.91
C LYS A 159 -18.72 -7.62 -27.04
N LEU A 160 -17.96 -8.68 -27.41
CA LEU A 160 -17.84 -9.89 -26.60
C LEU A 160 -17.26 -9.59 -25.23
N ILE A 161 -16.16 -8.83 -25.18
CA ILE A 161 -15.51 -8.44 -23.92
C ILE A 161 -16.45 -7.57 -23.07
N GLN A 162 -17.12 -6.58 -23.68
CA GLN A 162 -18.09 -5.75 -22.96
C GLN A 162 -19.26 -6.58 -22.41
N SER A 163 -19.75 -7.56 -23.17
CA SER A 163 -20.80 -8.47 -22.70
C SER A 163 -20.36 -9.34 -21.54
N LEU A 164 -19.10 -9.82 -21.56
CA LEU A 164 -18.51 -10.54 -20.44
C LEU A 164 -18.44 -9.67 -19.19
N PHE A 165 -17.97 -8.44 -19.31
CA PHE A 165 -17.97 -7.49 -18.19
C PHE A 165 -19.38 -7.19 -17.68
N ASP A 166 -20.36 -7.03 -18.57
CA ASP A 166 -21.75 -6.79 -18.16
C ASP A 166 -22.32 -7.94 -17.33
N ILE A 167 -21.90 -9.19 -17.62
CA ILE A 167 -22.31 -10.37 -16.84
C ILE A 167 -21.70 -10.35 -15.44
N TYR A 168 -20.39 -10.08 -15.32
CA TYR A 168 -19.69 -10.17 -14.04
C TYR A 168 -19.71 -8.87 -13.22
N LEU A 169 -19.55 -7.75 -13.89
CA LEU A 169 -19.39 -6.45 -13.23
C LEU A 169 -20.63 -5.55 -13.33
N GLY A 170 -21.62 -5.92 -14.15
CA GLY A 170 -22.79 -5.11 -14.39
C GLY A 170 -22.62 -4.12 -15.55
N LYS A 171 -23.73 -3.62 -16.05
CA LYS A 171 -23.76 -2.62 -17.14
C LYS A 171 -23.29 -1.27 -16.66
N LEU A 172 -22.46 -0.61 -17.48
CA LEU A 172 -22.02 0.74 -17.19
C LEU A 172 -23.18 1.74 -17.21
N PRO A 173 -23.27 2.65 -16.24
CA PRO A 173 -24.26 3.72 -16.27
C PRO A 173 -23.86 4.77 -17.29
N GLU A 174 -24.79 5.14 -18.19
CA GLU A 174 -24.60 6.29 -19.08
C GLU A 174 -24.83 7.60 -18.34
N LYS A 175 -25.86 7.62 -17.48
CA LYS A 175 -26.23 8.72 -16.58
C LYS A 175 -26.68 8.17 -15.24
N PHE A 176 -26.53 8.96 -14.20
CA PHE A 176 -26.97 8.63 -12.85
C PHE A 176 -27.25 9.89 -12.04
N THR A 177 -28.05 9.75 -10.97
CA THR A 177 -28.29 10.80 -10.00
C THR A 177 -27.47 10.54 -8.75
N TYR A 178 -26.71 11.53 -8.31
CA TYR A 178 -25.94 11.48 -7.07
C TYR A 178 -26.12 12.78 -6.29
N LYS A 179 -26.47 12.67 -5.01
CA LYS A 179 -26.76 13.83 -4.13
C LYS A 179 -27.73 14.84 -4.79
N GLY A 180 -28.77 14.33 -5.49
CA GLY A 180 -29.81 15.13 -6.10
C GLY A 180 -29.47 15.82 -7.43
N LYS A 181 -28.30 15.55 -7.99
CA LYS A 181 -27.86 16.08 -9.29
C LYS A 181 -27.60 14.96 -10.30
N GLU A 182 -28.04 15.18 -11.57
CA GLU A 182 -27.74 14.26 -12.67
C GLU A 182 -26.30 14.44 -13.18
N TYR A 183 -25.63 13.31 -13.43
CA TYR A 183 -24.27 13.25 -13.97
C TYR A 183 -24.15 12.18 -15.04
N THR A 184 -23.18 12.37 -15.93
CA THR A 184 -22.50 11.29 -16.64
C THR A 184 -21.21 10.95 -15.88
N PRO A 185 -20.58 9.78 -16.09
CA PRO A 185 -19.29 9.46 -15.46
C PRO A 185 -18.22 10.54 -15.67
N LYS A 186 -18.18 11.15 -16.86
CA LYS A 186 -17.26 12.24 -17.18
C LYS A 186 -17.58 13.53 -16.44
N SER A 187 -18.85 13.93 -16.40
CA SER A 187 -19.23 15.18 -15.71
C SER A 187 -19.10 15.04 -14.19
N PHE A 188 -19.26 13.83 -13.64
CA PHE A 188 -19.00 13.57 -12.24
C PHE A 188 -17.50 13.68 -11.95
N ALA A 189 -16.63 13.03 -12.75
CA ALA A 189 -15.17 13.16 -12.65
C ALA A 189 -14.72 14.63 -12.71
N GLN A 190 -15.27 15.42 -13.62
CA GLN A 190 -14.98 16.85 -13.71
C GLN A 190 -15.39 17.61 -12.44
N SER A 191 -16.52 17.24 -11.82
CA SER A 191 -16.98 17.89 -10.58
C SER A 191 -16.11 17.60 -9.37
N LEU A 192 -15.34 16.50 -9.39
CA LEU A 192 -14.36 16.16 -8.35
C LEU A 192 -13.07 16.98 -8.46
N ASP A 193 -12.79 17.55 -9.64
CA ASP A 193 -11.63 18.40 -9.88
C ASP A 193 -10.31 17.70 -9.45
N ILE A 194 -10.15 16.47 -9.90
CA ILE A 194 -8.96 15.66 -9.71
C ILE A 194 -8.05 15.85 -10.91
N HIS A 195 -6.82 16.29 -10.66
CA HIS A 195 -5.82 16.54 -11.68
C HIS A 195 -4.70 15.49 -11.57
N PRO A 196 -4.67 14.46 -12.41
CA PRO A 196 -3.66 13.40 -12.36
C PRO A 196 -2.21 13.87 -12.37
N GLU A 197 -1.94 15.04 -12.95
CA GLU A 197 -0.62 15.68 -12.99
C GLU A 197 -0.17 16.28 -11.65
N ASP A 198 -1.05 16.30 -10.65
CA ASP A 198 -0.71 16.75 -9.31
C ASP A 198 -0.13 15.63 -8.44
N TYR A 199 -0.14 14.41 -8.95
CA TYR A 199 0.34 13.24 -8.20
C TYR A 199 1.67 12.74 -8.77
N VAL A 200 2.60 12.42 -7.87
CA VAL A 200 3.94 11.95 -8.21
C VAL A 200 4.24 10.63 -7.54
N MET A 201 4.96 9.78 -8.25
CA MET A 201 5.45 8.52 -7.72
C MET A 201 6.94 8.61 -7.47
N LEU A 202 7.36 8.11 -6.30
CA LEU A 202 8.73 8.13 -5.83
C LEU A 202 9.19 6.71 -5.49
N THR A 203 10.42 6.39 -5.82
CA THR A 203 11.07 5.13 -5.43
C THR A 203 12.53 5.38 -5.05
N SER A 204 13.22 4.34 -4.61
CA SER A 204 14.64 4.43 -4.25
C SER A 204 15.38 3.16 -4.64
N PHE A 205 16.12 3.20 -5.74
CA PHE A 205 16.97 2.10 -6.18
C PHE A 205 18.32 2.62 -6.69
N THR A 206 19.40 1.88 -6.43
CA THR A 206 20.77 2.31 -6.76
C THR A 206 21.20 2.03 -8.20
N HIS A 207 20.45 1.22 -8.94
CA HIS A 207 20.75 0.87 -10.34
C HIS A 207 20.33 1.96 -11.35
N GLN A 208 19.58 2.97 -10.90
CA GLN A 208 19.13 4.09 -11.71
C GLN A 208 19.61 5.42 -11.12
N PRO A 209 19.84 6.45 -11.93
CA PRO A 209 20.23 7.77 -11.42
C PRO A 209 19.18 8.38 -10.51
N TYR A 210 19.63 9.01 -9.41
CA TYR A 210 18.73 9.75 -8.53
C TYR A 210 18.22 11.05 -9.20
N TYR A 211 17.06 11.52 -8.75
CA TYR A 211 16.34 12.72 -9.19
C TYR A 211 15.90 12.67 -10.66
N GLN A 212 15.83 11.50 -11.23
CA GLN A 212 15.33 11.25 -12.58
C GLN A 212 14.16 10.26 -12.55
N ALA A 213 13.22 10.45 -13.47
CA ALA A 213 12.12 9.52 -13.66
C ALA A 213 12.53 8.42 -14.64
N PHE A 214 12.28 7.18 -14.26
CA PHE A 214 12.57 6.01 -15.10
C PHE A 214 11.36 5.05 -15.13
N ASP A 215 11.40 4.10 -16.03
CA ASP A 215 10.44 3.02 -16.15
C ASP A 215 10.83 1.93 -15.13
N LEU A 216 10.10 1.86 -14.00
CA LEU A 216 10.40 0.89 -12.95
C LEU A 216 10.09 -0.52 -13.43
N GLU A 217 11.08 -1.39 -13.37
CA GLU A 217 11.09 -2.73 -13.94
C GLU A 217 10.36 -3.74 -13.04
N ILE A 218 9.05 -3.58 -12.94
CA ILE A 218 8.14 -4.52 -12.25
C ILE A 218 7.04 -4.98 -13.21
N PRO A 219 6.55 -6.23 -13.09
CA PRO A 219 5.55 -6.78 -14.02
C PRO A 219 4.26 -5.95 -14.09
N ASP A 220 3.81 -5.39 -12.97
CA ASP A 220 2.56 -4.65 -12.88
C ASP A 220 2.66 -3.20 -13.40
N ASN A 221 3.88 -2.71 -13.71
CA ASN A 221 4.10 -1.46 -14.46
C ASN A 221 3.99 -1.68 -15.98
N TRP A 222 2.96 -2.38 -16.42
CA TRP A 222 2.72 -2.71 -17.83
C TRP A 222 2.44 -1.48 -18.73
N GLU A 223 2.04 -0.36 -18.15
CA GLU A 223 1.88 0.92 -18.84
C GLU A 223 3.20 1.70 -19.01
N HIS A 224 4.31 1.21 -18.47
CA HIS A 224 5.62 1.87 -18.49
C HIS A 224 5.60 3.28 -17.89
N ALA A 225 4.86 3.43 -16.81
CA ALA A 225 4.78 4.69 -16.07
C ALA A 225 6.14 5.08 -15.51
N LYS A 226 6.42 6.38 -15.52
CA LYS A 226 7.69 6.94 -15.03
C LYS A 226 7.58 7.26 -13.54
N ILE A 227 8.57 6.78 -12.77
CA ILE A 227 8.66 6.93 -11.32
C ILE A 227 9.97 7.63 -11.00
N TYR A 228 9.93 8.68 -10.17
CA TYR A 228 11.12 9.42 -9.77
C TYR A 228 11.95 8.63 -8.78
N ASN A 229 13.24 8.50 -9.04
CA ASN A 229 14.19 7.82 -8.17
C ASN A 229 14.84 8.81 -7.19
N LEU A 230 14.87 8.48 -5.91
CA LEU A 230 15.44 9.30 -4.84
C LEU A 230 16.47 8.51 -4.02
N PRO A 231 17.40 9.17 -3.32
CA PRO A 231 18.08 8.56 -2.19
C PRO A 231 17.06 8.04 -1.18
N LEU A 232 17.37 6.90 -0.55
CA LEU A 232 16.43 6.21 0.35
C LEU A 232 15.92 7.11 1.48
N ASP A 233 16.82 7.86 2.10
CA ASP A 233 16.45 8.75 3.20
C ASP A 233 15.53 9.89 2.72
N GLU A 234 15.79 10.48 1.53
CA GLU A 234 14.91 11.52 0.98
C GLU A 234 13.52 10.98 0.58
N MET A 235 13.42 9.74 0.13
CA MET A 235 12.11 9.11 -0.12
C MET A 235 11.33 8.93 1.19
N MET A 236 12.00 8.48 2.25
CA MET A 236 11.36 8.32 3.57
C MET A 236 10.96 9.68 4.17
N GLU A 237 11.85 10.68 4.09
CA GLU A 237 11.56 12.05 4.53
C GLU A 237 10.38 12.66 3.76
N ALA A 238 10.23 12.35 2.46
CA ALA A 238 9.08 12.80 1.67
C ALA A 238 7.78 12.19 2.19
N ALA A 239 7.78 10.90 2.54
CA ALA A 239 6.61 10.24 3.12
C ALA A 239 6.26 10.81 4.51
N ASP A 240 7.26 10.99 5.38
CA ASP A 240 7.08 11.60 6.70
C ASP A 240 6.52 13.02 6.58
N HIS A 241 7.14 13.84 5.74
CA HIS A 241 6.72 15.23 5.52
C HIS A 241 5.28 15.29 4.98
N ALA A 242 4.89 14.41 4.08
CA ALA A 242 3.52 14.33 3.58
C ALA A 242 2.53 14.05 4.72
N LEU A 243 2.78 13.00 5.51
CA LEU A 243 1.90 12.59 6.61
C LEU A 243 1.82 13.65 7.72
N GLU A 244 2.92 14.33 8.04
CA GLU A 244 2.95 15.37 9.06
C GLU A 244 2.25 16.68 8.61
N ASN A 245 2.12 16.90 7.29
CA ASN A 245 1.53 18.12 6.73
C ASN A 245 0.11 17.92 6.14
N GLY A 246 -0.61 16.90 6.58
CA GLY A 246 -2.02 16.72 6.24
C GLY A 246 -2.30 15.92 4.98
N TYR A 247 -1.27 15.35 4.35
CA TYR A 247 -1.40 14.48 3.19
C TYR A 247 -1.35 13.01 3.61
N THR A 248 -1.78 12.14 2.71
CA THR A 248 -1.63 10.69 2.82
C THR A 248 -0.73 10.16 1.71
N VAL A 249 -0.36 8.88 1.76
CA VAL A 249 0.56 8.27 0.81
C VAL A 249 0.03 6.90 0.39
N ALA A 250 -0.18 6.66 -0.91
CA ALA A 250 -0.38 5.29 -1.36
C ALA A 250 0.99 4.58 -1.43
N TRP A 251 1.04 3.39 -0.89
CA TRP A 251 2.26 2.58 -0.73
C TRP A 251 2.12 1.28 -1.49
N ASP A 252 3.11 0.98 -2.29
CA ASP A 252 3.27 -0.29 -2.98
C ASP A 252 4.50 -1.02 -2.45
N GLY A 253 4.37 -2.31 -2.18
CA GLY A 253 5.47 -3.09 -1.67
C GLY A 253 5.16 -4.55 -1.41
N ASP A 254 6.15 -5.23 -0.87
CA ASP A 254 6.13 -6.64 -0.56
C ASP A 254 5.45 -6.90 0.79
N VAL A 255 4.49 -7.81 0.81
CA VAL A 255 3.75 -8.27 2.01
C VAL A 255 3.84 -9.80 2.18
N SER A 256 4.66 -10.47 1.37
CA SER A 256 4.84 -11.93 1.40
C SER A 256 5.72 -12.42 2.56
N GLU A 257 6.33 -11.51 3.29
CA GLU A 257 7.27 -11.76 4.38
C GLU A 257 6.61 -12.31 5.64
N LYS A 258 7.34 -13.16 6.38
CA LYS A 258 6.91 -13.61 7.72
C LYS A 258 6.71 -12.47 8.71
N GLY A 259 7.47 -11.37 8.53
CA GLY A 259 7.34 -10.17 9.34
C GLY A 259 6.06 -9.38 9.11
N PHE A 260 5.33 -9.61 8.00
CA PHE A 260 4.04 -9.00 7.75
C PHE A 260 2.93 -9.82 8.40
N SER A 261 2.35 -9.30 9.47
CA SER A 261 1.26 -9.98 10.18
C SER A 261 0.01 -9.11 10.28
N PHE A 262 -0.85 -9.22 9.28
CA PHE A 262 -2.15 -8.52 9.30
C PHE A 262 -2.99 -8.90 10.51
N LYS A 263 -2.95 -10.18 10.93
CA LYS A 263 -3.66 -10.67 12.11
C LYS A 263 -3.24 -9.93 13.39
N HIS A 264 -1.93 -9.69 13.57
CA HIS A 264 -1.40 -8.99 14.74
C HIS A 264 -1.36 -7.46 14.55
N GLY A 265 -1.78 -6.95 13.37
CA GLY A 265 -1.82 -5.53 13.07
C GLY A 265 -0.44 -4.88 12.98
N VAL A 266 0.59 -5.64 12.60
CA VAL A 266 1.96 -5.14 12.57
C VAL A 266 2.76 -5.76 11.42
N ALA A 267 3.71 -4.98 10.86
CA ALA A 267 4.76 -5.48 9.97
C ALA A 267 6.12 -5.01 10.48
N ILE A 268 7.04 -5.97 10.62
CA ILE A 268 8.38 -5.78 11.20
C ILE A 268 9.45 -6.41 10.30
N ASN A 269 10.68 -5.90 10.39
CA ASN A 269 11.85 -6.41 9.68
C ASN A 269 12.95 -6.79 10.70
N PRO A 270 12.79 -7.95 11.42
CA PRO A 270 13.69 -8.32 12.50
C PRO A 270 15.14 -8.42 12.05
N GLU A 271 16.06 -7.93 12.89
CA GLU A 271 17.49 -8.09 12.65
C GLU A 271 17.91 -9.56 12.80
N VAL A 272 18.54 -10.08 11.75
CA VAL A 272 19.20 -11.40 11.76
C VAL A 272 20.69 -11.17 11.88
N GLU A 273 21.31 -11.64 12.94
CA GLU A 273 22.77 -11.64 13.02
C GLU A 273 23.34 -12.37 11.80
N LYS A 274 24.14 -11.66 10.97
CA LYS A 274 24.80 -12.25 9.81
C LYS A 274 25.81 -13.27 10.28
N THR A 275 25.55 -14.54 10.01
CA THR A 275 26.47 -15.65 10.28
C THR A 275 27.36 -15.99 9.08
N GLU A 276 27.57 -15.06 8.14
CA GLU A 276 28.24 -15.31 6.85
C GLU A 276 29.75 -15.65 7.00
N ASP A 277 30.39 -15.28 8.11
CA ASP A 277 31.83 -15.47 8.30
C ASP A 277 32.24 -16.68 9.19
N LEU A 278 31.28 -17.50 9.59
CA LEU A 278 31.57 -18.60 10.52
C LEU A 278 31.74 -19.91 9.75
N LYS A 279 32.99 -20.35 9.62
CA LYS A 279 33.32 -21.70 9.15
C LYS A 279 32.70 -22.75 10.08
N ASP A 280 32.40 -23.93 9.54
CA ASP A 280 31.74 -25.09 10.19
C ASP A 280 32.41 -25.51 11.55
N THR A 281 32.13 -24.73 12.58
CA THR A 281 32.51 -25.04 13.97
C THR A 281 31.22 -25.22 14.78
N ASP A 282 31.28 -25.93 15.89
CA ASP A 282 30.17 -26.10 16.82
C ASP A 282 29.64 -24.74 17.32
N PHE A 283 30.52 -23.75 17.46
CA PHE A 283 30.17 -22.37 17.83
C PHE A 283 29.31 -21.69 16.77
N ALA A 284 29.62 -21.85 15.46
CA ALA A 284 28.82 -21.35 14.37
C ALA A 284 27.41 -22.01 14.31
N ARG A 285 27.36 -23.29 14.69
CA ARG A 285 26.10 -24.03 14.81
C ARG A 285 25.21 -23.47 15.92
N TRP A 286 25.78 -23.19 17.08
CA TRP A 286 25.10 -22.58 18.22
C TRP A 286 24.60 -21.15 17.90
N GLN A 287 25.41 -20.34 17.23
CA GLN A 287 25.00 -19.00 16.82
C GLN A 287 23.85 -19.05 15.78
N LYS A 288 23.85 -20.00 14.83
CA LYS A 288 22.75 -20.19 13.87
C LYS A 288 21.45 -20.61 14.57
N ILE A 289 21.54 -21.44 15.60
CA ILE A 289 20.38 -21.85 16.40
C ILE A 289 19.84 -20.65 17.16
N ASP A 290 20.64 -19.87 17.84
CA ASP A 290 20.25 -18.67 18.57
C ASP A 290 19.59 -17.63 17.64
N ALA A 291 20.17 -17.38 16.45
CA ALA A 291 19.60 -16.47 15.46
C ALA A 291 18.21 -16.95 14.94
N LYS A 292 18.06 -18.25 14.73
CA LYS A 292 16.77 -18.82 14.33
C LYS A 292 15.72 -18.72 15.44
N GLU A 293 16.11 -19.01 16.68
CA GLU A 293 15.21 -18.91 17.84
C GLU A 293 14.77 -17.47 18.06
N LYS A 294 15.66 -16.48 17.92
CA LYS A 294 15.33 -15.05 17.99
C LYS A 294 14.34 -14.63 16.91
N LEU A 295 14.52 -15.12 15.67
CA LEU A 295 13.57 -14.87 14.60
C LEU A 295 12.21 -15.51 14.85
N ASP A 296 12.21 -16.79 15.29
CA ASP A 296 10.96 -17.48 15.59
C ASP A 296 10.23 -16.80 16.75
N GLU A 297 10.96 -16.21 17.72
CA GLU A 297 10.38 -15.42 18.80
C GLU A 297 9.81 -14.08 18.28
N ALA A 298 10.54 -13.34 17.45
CA ALA A 298 10.09 -12.10 16.85
C ALA A 298 8.77 -12.28 16.07
N PHE A 299 8.65 -13.39 15.34
CA PHE A 299 7.45 -13.72 14.57
C PHE A 299 6.25 -14.23 15.39
N LYS A 300 6.37 -14.30 16.72
CA LYS A 300 5.21 -14.44 17.61
C LYS A 300 4.48 -13.11 17.83
N PHE A 301 5.14 -11.98 17.51
CA PHE A 301 4.61 -10.62 17.67
C PHE A 301 4.18 -10.29 19.09
N GLU A 302 4.78 -10.95 20.09
CA GLU A 302 4.47 -10.73 21.49
C GLU A 302 5.17 -9.51 22.09
N TYR A 303 6.31 -9.09 21.49
CA TYR A 303 7.09 -7.94 21.94
C TYR A 303 7.82 -7.30 20.76
N PRO A 304 8.08 -5.97 20.79
CA PRO A 304 8.97 -5.33 19.83
C PRO A 304 10.38 -5.95 19.90
N CYS A 305 10.97 -6.15 18.72
CA CYS A 305 12.31 -6.71 18.56
C CYS A 305 13.25 -5.70 17.88
N PRO A 306 14.56 -5.86 17.99
CA PRO A 306 15.51 -5.14 17.16
C PRO A 306 15.25 -5.39 15.67
N GLU A 307 15.34 -4.33 14.85
CA GLU A 307 15.09 -4.40 13.42
C GLU A 307 16.30 -3.99 12.60
N VAL A 308 16.40 -4.53 11.38
CA VAL A 308 17.47 -4.25 10.44
C VAL A 308 17.59 -2.74 10.18
N LYS A 309 18.80 -2.22 10.29
CA LYS A 309 19.12 -0.88 9.77
C LYS A 309 19.26 -0.96 8.26
N VAL A 310 18.19 -0.66 7.56
CA VAL A 310 18.12 -0.80 6.10
C VAL A 310 18.94 0.29 5.41
N THR A 311 19.91 -0.13 4.60
CA THR A 311 20.69 0.73 3.72
C THR A 311 20.21 0.64 2.27
N PRO A 312 20.60 1.58 1.39
CA PRO A 312 20.30 1.48 -0.04
C PRO A 312 20.73 0.17 -0.68
N GLU A 313 21.88 -0.40 -0.24
CA GLU A 313 22.42 -1.66 -0.76
C GLU A 313 21.57 -2.86 -0.33
N ILE A 314 21.12 -2.90 0.93
CA ILE A 314 20.23 -3.96 1.44
C ILE A 314 18.92 -3.94 0.64
N ARG A 315 18.35 -2.75 0.44
CA ARG A 315 17.12 -2.56 -0.33
C ARG A 315 17.30 -2.99 -1.79
N GLN A 316 18.38 -2.54 -2.45
CA GLN A 316 18.69 -2.89 -3.83
C GLN A 316 18.86 -4.41 -3.99
N LYS A 317 19.60 -5.04 -3.07
CA LYS A 317 19.78 -6.49 -3.07
C LYS A 317 18.44 -7.22 -2.94
N GLY A 318 17.53 -6.75 -2.08
CA GLY A 318 16.19 -7.33 -1.94
C GLY A 318 15.43 -7.34 -3.25
N TYR A 319 15.44 -6.23 -3.97
CA TYR A 319 14.81 -6.08 -5.28
C TYR A 319 15.45 -6.99 -6.34
N GLU A 320 16.78 -6.99 -6.47
CA GLU A 320 17.52 -7.78 -7.47
C GLU A 320 17.45 -9.29 -7.23
N THR A 321 17.25 -9.71 -5.99
CA THR A 321 17.15 -11.14 -5.63
C THR A 321 15.72 -11.64 -5.46
N PHE A 322 14.72 -10.78 -5.79
CA PHE A 322 13.30 -11.07 -5.69
C PHE A 322 12.85 -11.47 -4.25
N THR A 323 13.59 -11.01 -3.23
CA THR A 323 13.19 -11.08 -1.82
C THR A 323 12.40 -9.84 -1.41
N THR A 324 12.20 -8.91 -2.32
CA THR A 324 11.26 -7.79 -2.26
C THR A 324 10.60 -7.70 -3.62
N THR A 325 9.31 -7.99 -3.68
CA THR A 325 8.50 -8.03 -4.89
C THR A 325 7.34 -7.03 -4.83
N ASP A 326 6.75 -6.75 -5.99
CA ASP A 326 5.53 -5.97 -6.12
C ASP A 326 4.34 -6.89 -5.84
N ASP A 327 3.78 -6.82 -4.62
CA ASP A 327 2.73 -7.75 -4.18
C ASP A 327 1.41 -7.04 -3.86
N HIS A 328 1.49 -5.85 -3.21
CA HIS A 328 0.29 -5.28 -2.61
C HIS A 328 0.38 -3.78 -2.39
N LEU A 329 -0.67 -3.07 -2.82
CA LEU A 329 -0.83 -1.66 -2.51
C LEU A 329 -1.71 -1.46 -1.28
N MET A 330 -1.28 -0.53 -0.42
CA MET A 330 -1.98 -0.07 0.78
C MET A 330 -1.93 1.46 0.89
N HIS A 331 -2.55 2.00 1.91
CA HIS A 331 -2.67 3.44 2.09
C HIS A 331 -2.09 3.86 3.46
N LEU A 332 -0.94 4.55 3.48
CA LEU A 332 -0.35 5.14 4.69
C LEU A 332 -1.15 6.38 5.07
N THR A 333 -1.68 6.38 6.28
CA THR A 333 -2.56 7.45 6.77
C THR A 333 -1.93 8.26 7.90
N GLY A 334 -0.87 7.76 8.53
CA GLY A 334 -0.26 8.44 9.67
C GLY A 334 1.02 7.79 10.16
N ILE A 335 1.50 8.32 11.27
CA ILE A 335 2.71 7.90 11.98
C ILE A 335 2.34 7.55 13.42
N ALA A 336 2.87 6.46 13.91
CA ALA A 336 2.77 6.03 15.30
C ALA A 336 4.16 5.66 15.85
N LYS A 337 4.24 5.49 17.17
CA LYS A 337 5.41 4.94 17.85
C LYS A 337 4.98 3.79 18.73
N ASP A 338 5.80 2.73 18.77
CA ASP A 338 5.60 1.66 19.73
C ASP A 338 6.02 2.07 21.16
N GLN A 339 5.89 1.15 22.11
CA GLN A 339 6.26 1.36 23.52
C GLN A 339 7.74 1.69 23.74
N ASN A 340 8.61 1.36 22.77
CA ASN A 340 10.05 1.64 22.79
C ASN A 340 10.42 2.93 22.06
N GLY A 341 9.43 3.60 21.44
CA GLY A 341 9.62 4.82 20.68
C GLY A 341 10.02 4.59 19.23
N THR A 342 10.04 3.34 18.74
CA THR A 342 10.29 3.01 17.32
C THR A 342 9.16 3.54 16.46
N LYS A 343 9.51 4.13 15.32
CA LYS A 343 8.55 4.72 14.37
C LYS A 343 7.88 3.64 13.52
N TYR A 344 6.56 3.79 13.36
CA TYR A 344 5.69 3.00 12.49
C TYR A 344 4.81 3.89 11.64
N TYR A 345 4.36 3.36 10.50
CA TYR A 345 3.37 3.97 9.64
C TYR A 345 2.01 3.32 9.83
N ILE A 346 1.00 4.13 10.17
CA ILE A 346 -0.39 3.68 10.26
C ILE A 346 -0.89 3.40 8.84
N THR A 347 -1.24 2.17 8.56
CA THR A 347 -1.52 1.68 7.22
C THR A 347 -2.93 1.13 7.12
N LYS A 348 -3.74 1.70 6.24
CA LYS A 348 -5.07 1.23 5.89
C LYS A 348 -4.97 0.18 4.80
N ASN A 349 -5.50 -1.02 5.05
CA ASN A 349 -5.55 -2.12 4.08
C ASN A 349 -6.94 -2.23 3.44
N SER A 350 -7.07 -3.05 2.41
CA SER A 350 -8.30 -3.32 1.66
C SER A 350 -8.83 -4.74 1.84
N TRP A 351 -8.63 -5.35 3.01
CA TRP A 351 -9.08 -6.72 3.30
C TRP A 351 -10.29 -6.80 4.24
N GLY A 352 -11.06 -5.68 4.37
CA GLY A 352 -12.19 -5.57 5.27
C GLY A 352 -11.79 -5.30 6.72
N THR A 353 -12.79 -5.06 7.55
CA THR A 353 -12.61 -4.64 8.96
C THR A 353 -12.61 -5.78 9.95
N ASN A 354 -12.98 -6.98 9.53
CA ASN A 354 -13.24 -8.14 10.41
C ASN A 354 -12.17 -9.24 10.34
N ARG A 355 -11.04 -8.99 9.66
CA ARG A 355 -9.94 -9.97 9.51
C ARG A 355 -8.81 -9.77 10.50
N ASN A 356 -8.85 -8.68 11.28
CA ASN A 356 -7.99 -8.42 12.42
C ASN A 356 -8.74 -7.58 13.46
N ASP A 357 -8.16 -7.44 14.65
CA ASP A 357 -8.75 -6.65 15.73
C ASP A 357 -8.48 -5.14 15.64
N PHE A 358 -7.87 -4.68 14.54
CA PHE A 358 -7.46 -3.30 14.29
C PHE A 358 -8.33 -2.61 13.24
N GLY A 359 -9.54 -3.12 12.98
CA GLY A 359 -10.49 -2.52 12.04
C GLY A 359 -10.00 -2.45 10.60
N GLY A 360 -9.11 -3.37 10.18
CA GLY A 360 -8.53 -3.40 8.84
C GLY A 360 -7.26 -2.57 8.66
N TYR A 361 -6.71 -2.02 9.75
CA TYR A 361 -5.42 -1.32 9.77
C TYR A 361 -4.31 -2.22 10.30
N LEU A 362 -3.08 -1.81 10.03
CA LEU A 362 -1.85 -2.32 10.66
C LEU A 362 -0.84 -1.18 10.79
N ASN A 363 0.21 -1.42 11.59
CA ASN A 363 1.33 -0.51 11.73
C ASN A 363 2.58 -1.17 11.12
N MET A 364 3.20 -0.53 10.13
CA MET A 364 4.42 -1.02 9.49
C MET A 364 5.62 -0.25 10.05
N SER A 365 6.63 -0.95 10.56
CA SER A 365 7.83 -0.32 11.07
C SER A 365 8.57 0.47 9.99
N GLU A 366 9.34 1.49 10.39
CA GLU A 366 10.18 2.23 9.45
C GLU A 366 11.15 1.29 8.73
N SER A 367 11.72 0.33 9.44
CA SER A 367 12.63 -0.67 8.83
C SER A 367 11.91 -1.49 7.76
N TYR A 368 10.67 -1.94 8.05
CA TYR A 368 9.87 -2.68 7.07
C TYR A 368 9.59 -1.84 5.82
N VAL A 369 9.11 -0.62 6.00
CA VAL A 369 8.79 0.29 4.88
C VAL A 369 10.05 0.62 4.08
N ARG A 370 11.19 0.91 4.72
CA ARG A 370 12.47 1.14 4.03
C ARG A 370 12.90 -0.04 3.18
N ALA A 371 12.74 -1.27 3.69
CA ALA A 371 13.16 -2.48 2.99
C ALA A 371 12.23 -2.89 1.86
N LYS A 372 10.90 -2.80 2.11
CA LYS A 372 9.88 -3.49 1.32
C LYS A 372 9.07 -2.60 0.39
N THR A 373 9.26 -1.28 0.39
CA THR A 373 8.59 -0.37 -0.54
C THR A 373 9.08 -0.61 -1.97
N ILE A 374 8.18 -0.78 -2.91
CA ILE A 374 8.47 -0.70 -4.35
C ILE A 374 8.40 0.76 -4.79
N TYR A 375 7.28 1.44 -4.60
CA TYR A 375 7.15 2.87 -4.78
C TYR A 375 6.11 3.45 -3.81
N ILE A 376 6.07 4.78 -3.73
CA ILE A 376 5.01 5.54 -3.06
C ILE A 376 4.41 6.55 -4.02
N LEU A 377 3.11 6.83 -3.86
CA LEU A 377 2.38 7.87 -4.57
C LEU A 377 1.90 8.93 -3.58
N MET A 378 2.09 10.20 -3.92
CA MET A 378 1.61 11.33 -3.11
C MET A 378 1.24 12.54 -3.98
N HIS A 379 0.55 13.49 -3.40
CA HIS A 379 0.33 14.78 -4.04
C HIS A 379 1.65 15.57 -4.14
N LYS A 380 1.95 16.18 -5.29
CA LYS A 380 3.22 16.92 -5.49
C LYS A 380 3.42 18.06 -4.48
N ASP A 381 2.33 18.64 -3.96
CA ASP A 381 2.41 19.70 -2.96
C ASP A 381 2.80 19.21 -1.55
N ALA A 382 2.77 17.90 -1.32
CA ALA A 382 3.34 17.29 -0.14
C ALA A 382 4.88 17.26 -0.15
N LEU A 383 5.52 17.49 -1.30
CA LEU A 383 6.97 17.55 -1.40
C LEU A 383 7.51 18.87 -0.84
N THR A 384 8.68 18.82 -0.21
CA THR A 384 9.41 20.02 0.19
C THR A 384 9.81 20.86 -1.04
N LYS A 385 10.02 22.17 -0.85
CA LYS A 385 10.45 23.05 -1.94
C LYS A 385 11.77 22.61 -2.56
N ASP A 386 12.70 22.12 -1.76
CA ASP A 386 13.99 21.63 -2.23
C ASP A 386 13.82 20.39 -3.11
N LEU A 387 13.01 19.43 -2.68
CA LEU A 387 12.75 18.22 -3.44
C LEU A 387 12.00 18.51 -4.75
N LYS A 388 10.99 19.42 -4.74
CA LYS A 388 10.34 19.88 -5.99
C LYS A 388 11.35 20.43 -6.98
N LYS A 389 12.29 21.25 -6.50
CA LYS A 389 13.35 21.81 -7.36
C LYS A 389 14.27 20.73 -7.92
N LYS A 390 14.73 19.79 -7.10
CA LYS A 390 15.57 18.65 -7.55
C LYS A 390 14.88 17.81 -8.62
N LEU A 391 13.55 17.67 -8.56
CA LEU A 391 12.73 16.91 -9.49
C LEU A 391 12.21 17.72 -10.69
N GLY A 392 12.46 19.05 -10.74
CA GLY A 392 11.95 19.95 -11.78
C GLY A 392 10.42 20.14 -11.73
N LEU A 393 9.82 20.01 -10.53
CA LEU A 393 8.38 20.12 -10.27
C LEU A 393 8.00 21.48 -9.64
N ASP A 394 8.90 22.43 -9.62
CA ASP A 394 8.74 23.75 -9.02
C ASP A 394 8.20 24.83 -9.98
N LYS A 395 7.75 24.44 -11.17
CA LYS A 395 7.25 25.32 -12.25
C LYS A 395 5.73 25.44 -12.23
#